data_ca68b453e58eb933e8b8f363e0e6c212
#
_entry.id   ca68b453e58eb933e8b8f363e0e6c212
#
_cell.length_a   1.000
_cell.length_b   1.000
_cell.length_c   1.000
_cell.angle_alpha   90.00
_cell.angle_beta   90.00
_cell.angle_gamma   90.00
#
_symmetry.space_group_name_H-M   'P 1'
#
loop_
_entity.id
_entity.type
_entity.pdbx_description
1 polymer ?
#
loop_
_entity_poly.entity_id
_entity_poly.type
_entity_poly.pdbx_seq_one_letter_code
_entity_poly.pdbx_strand_id
1 'polypeptide(L)'
;MPERVTWRLYWATPLVGALGGWLASLVGWPLPWMIGSLLAVMLVRCLADLPLAEVPGARKCGQWIVGIGIGLHFTPAVIEQVLAHSAIIVFGAVATTLSSVLAIAFMRRSGEDRATAFFASMPGGASEMVNLGQRHGAVLSRVAAAQSLRLLLVVLLVPAAFQYLLGGGQPGPHQAAPVDWRWLALLFPAGALVALGWQKLRQPNPWLLGPLLLAASVSLGFDLHIGLPAGSSGVGQWLIGSALGCHFNRSFFRSAPAFVSRTLVCTLWMMFAAALAAELLGWLTTLDHQSLMLGMMPGGIAELSLTAEALQLSVPLVTALQVLRLLLVLFLAEPCFRYWRKHAG
;
A
#
# COMPACT_ATOMS: atom_id res chain seq x y z
N MET A 1 30.54 4.28 -9.33
CA MET A 1 30.43 3.09 -10.20
C MET A 1 29.26 2.27 -9.68
N PRO A 2 28.26 1.92 -10.47
CA PRO A 2 27.23 0.99 -10.01
C PRO A 2 27.92 -0.38 -9.79
N GLU A 3 27.92 -0.84 -8.54
CA GLU A 3 28.34 -2.20 -8.20
C GLU A 3 27.58 -3.16 -9.11
N ARG A 4 28.31 -4.00 -9.84
CA ARG A 4 27.71 -5.07 -10.63
C ARG A 4 27.03 -6.03 -9.64
N VAL A 5 25.74 -5.84 -9.44
CA VAL A 5 24.92 -6.77 -8.67
C VAL A 5 25.03 -8.12 -9.36
N THR A 6 25.74 -9.05 -8.75
CA THR A 6 25.89 -10.39 -9.31
C THR A 6 24.50 -11.07 -9.30
N TRP A 7 24.17 -11.83 -10.34
CA TRP A 7 22.89 -12.54 -10.46
C TRP A 7 22.54 -13.39 -9.20
N ARG A 8 23.54 -13.82 -8.45
CA ARG A 8 23.38 -14.52 -7.16
C ARG A 8 22.66 -13.68 -6.11
N LEU A 9 22.82 -12.37 -6.10
CA LEU A 9 22.18 -11.46 -5.14
C LEU A 9 20.70 -11.25 -5.45
N TYR A 10 20.28 -11.39 -6.70
CA TYR A 10 18.87 -11.39 -7.06
C TYR A 10 18.13 -12.59 -6.47
N TRP A 11 18.73 -13.78 -6.47
CA TRP A 11 18.12 -14.98 -5.91
C TRP A 11 18.20 -15.04 -4.37
N ALA A 12 19.18 -14.38 -3.78
CA ALA A 12 19.29 -14.30 -2.32
C ALA A 12 18.13 -13.53 -1.68
N THR A 13 17.63 -12.48 -2.34
CA THR A 13 16.53 -11.65 -1.82
C THR A 13 15.25 -12.45 -1.53
N PRO A 14 14.67 -13.22 -2.48
CA PRO A 14 13.49 -14.02 -2.18
C PRO A 14 13.76 -15.13 -1.16
N LEU A 15 14.95 -15.71 -1.12
CA LEU A 15 15.29 -16.73 -0.11
C LEU A 15 15.30 -16.14 1.31
N VAL A 16 15.97 -14.98 1.49
CA VAL A 16 15.94 -14.23 2.75
C VAL A 16 14.52 -13.84 3.13
N GLY A 17 13.74 -13.35 2.16
CA GLY A 17 12.34 -13.01 2.36
C GLY A 17 11.49 -14.20 2.75
N ALA A 18 11.67 -15.37 2.10
CA ALA A 18 10.94 -16.58 2.44
C ALA A 18 11.26 -17.06 3.87
N LEU A 19 12.53 -17.03 4.26
CA LEU A 19 12.93 -17.35 5.64
C LEU A 19 12.28 -16.41 6.65
N GLY A 20 12.30 -15.10 6.37
CA GLY A 20 11.65 -14.10 7.23
C GLY A 20 10.14 -14.29 7.33
N GLY A 21 9.46 -14.56 6.22
CA GLY A 21 8.03 -14.86 6.19
C GLY A 21 7.68 -16.12 6.98
N TRP A 22 8.47 -17.17 6.82
CA TRP A 22 8.31 -18.40 7.57
C TRP A 22 8.51 -18.19 9.09
N LEU A 23 9.56 -17.50 9.50
CA LEU A 23 9.80 -17.17 10.91
C LEU A 23 8.66 -16.35 11.51
N ALA A 24 8.18 -15.35 10.78
CA ALA A 24 7.04 -14.53 11.22
C ALA A 24 5.74 -15.35 11.33
N SER A 25 5.56 -16.37 10.49
CA SER A 25 4.39 -17.27 10.57
C SER A 25 4.42 -18.15 11.82
N LEU A 26 5.61 -18.56 12.30
CA LEU A 26 5.76 -19.31 13.53
C LEU A 26 5.39 -18.50 14.78
N VAL A 27 5.59 -17.19 14.73
CA VAL A 27 5.26 -16.26 15.85
C VAL A 27 3.79 -15.83 15.81
N GLY A 28 3.04 -16.19 14.76
CA GLY A 28 1.65 -15.75 14.59
C GLY A 28 1.51 -14.25 14.28
N TRP A 29 2.52 -13.65 13.62
CA TRP A 29 2.46 -12.25 13.24
C TRP A 29 1.41 -12.00 12.14
N PRO A 30 0.67 -10.86 12.18
CA PRO A 30 -0.26 -10.54 11.09
C PRO A 30 0.49 -10.35 9.76
N LEU A 31 -0.06 -10.84 8.67
CA LEU A 31 0.57 -10.80 7.35
C LEU A 31 2.03 -11.31 7.35
N PRO A 32 2.29 -12.54 7.86
CA PRO A 32 3.64 -13.00 8.15
C PRO A 32 4.53 -13.00 6.92
N TRP A 33 3.99 -13.35 5.76
CA TRP A 33 4.74 -13.40 4.51
C TRP A 33 5.12 -12.01 3.98
N MET A 34 4.33 -10.97 4.25
CA MET A 34 4.66 -9.61 3.85
C MET A 34 5.61 -8.94 4.84
N ILE A 35 5.26 -8.94 6.12
CA ILE A 35 6.03 -8.25 7.16
C ILE A 35 7.33 -8.97 7.42
N GLY A 36 7.30 -10.29 7.54
CA GLY A 36 8.50 -11.10 7.77
C GLY A 36 9.51 -10.99 6.64
N SER A 37 9.07 -11.07 5.38
CA SER A 37 9.96 -10.92 4.24
C SER A 37 10.55 -9.50 4.12
N LEU A 38 9.74 -8.47 4.36
CA LEU A 38 10.18 -7.09 4.39
C LEU A 38 11.26 -6.87 5.45
N LEU A 39 10.98 -7.28 6.69
CA LEU A 39 11.90 -7.11 7.81
C LEU A 39 13.21 -7.89 7.61
N ALA A 40 13.14 -9.15 7.17
CA ALA A 40 14.32 -9.96 6.95
C ALA A 40 15.24 -9.35 5.89
N VAL A 41 14.71 -8.94 4.74
CA VAL A 41 15.47 -8.31 3.67
C VAL A 41 16.03 -6.95 4.13
N MET A 42 15.24 -6.13 4.80
CA MET A 42 15.66 -4.85 5.36
C MET A 42 16.78 -5.02 6.37
N LEU A 43 16.65 -5.94 7.33
CA LEU A 43 17.67 -6.20 8.35
C LEU A 43 18.98 -6.68 7.76
N VAL A 44 18.95 -7.61 6.80
CA VAL A 44 20.17 -8.08 6.12
C VAL A 44 20.85 -6.94 5.38
N ARG A 45 20.12 -6.06 4.70
CA ARG A 45 20.68 -4.89 4.03
C ARG A 45 21.23 -3.82 4.97
N CYS A 46 20.58 -3.64 6.12
CA CYS A 46 20.98 -2.60 7.08
C CYS A 46 22.09 -3.06 8.02
N LEU A 47 22.09 -4.31 8.46
CA LEU A 47 23.02 -4.84 9.46
C LEU A 47 24.24 -5.53 8.81
N ALA A 48 24.01 -6.43 7.85
CA ALA A 48 25.07 -7.15 7.17
C ALA A 48 25.65 -6.40 5.97
N ASP A 49 25.04 -5.24 5.58
CA ASP A 49 25.42 -4.40 4.44
C ASP A 49 25.52 -5.17 3.11
N LEU A 50 24.74 -6.27 3.00
CA LEU A 50 24.68 -7.07 1.79
C LEU A 50 23.80 -6.35 0.76
N PRO A 51 24.27 -6.13 -0.48
CA PRO A 51 23.54 -5.41 -1.52
C PRO A 51 22.48 -6.30 -2.18
N LEU A 52 21.51 -6.79 -1.37
CA LEU A 52 20.37 -7.52 -1.88
C LEU A 52 19.59 -6.62 -2.85
N ALA A 53 19.21 -7.18 -4.00
CA ALA A 53 18.50 -6.45 -5.04
C ALA A 53 17.11 -7.03 -5.28
N GLU A 54 16.18 -6.18 -5.66
CA GLU A 54 14.84 -6.61 -6.06
C GLU A 54 14.93 -7.45 -7.34
N VAL A 55 14.33 -8.65 -7.32
CA VAL A 55 14.22 -9.49 -8.52
C VAL A 55 13.36 -8.77 -9.55
N PRO A 56 13.87 -8.54 -10.78
CA PRO A 56 13.11 -7.85 -11.81
C PRO A 56 11.74 -8.51 -12.05
N GLY A 57 10.67 -7.75 -11.85
CA GLY A 57 9.31 -8.24 -12.03
C GLY A 57 8.68 -8.95 -10.83
N ALA A 58 9.43 -9.30 -9.78
CA ALA A 58 8.86 -9.98 -8.60
C ALA A 58 7.72 -9.19 -7.95
N ARG A 59 7.92 -7.90 -7.71
CA ARG A 59 6.88 -7.02 -7.19
C ARG A 59 5.65 -6.95 -8.10
N LYS A 60 5.86 -6.92 -9.42
CA LYS A 60 4.77 -6.93 -10.41
C LYS A 60 3.96 -8.22 -10.34
N CYS A 61 4.63 -9.37 -10.25
CA CYS A 61 3.96 -10.67 -10.06
C CYS A 61 3.16 -10.71 -8.77
N GLY A 62 3.74 -10.25 -7.65
CA GLY A 62 3.04 -10.17 -6.38
C GLY A 62 1.80 -9.27 -6.45
N GLN A 63 1.92 -8.09 -7.04
CA GLN A 63 0.81 -7.16 -7.25
C GLN A 63 -0.27 -7.74 -8.16
N TRP A 64 0.10 -8.48 -9.20
CA TRP A 64 -0.81 -9.16 -10.11
C TRP A 64 -1.66 -10.21 -9.39
N ILE A 65 -1.03 -11.09 -8.59
CA ILE A 65 -1.73 -12.10 -7.79
C ILE A 65 -2.70 -11.42 -6.82
N VAL A 66 -2.20 -10.46 -6.05
CA VAL A 66 -2.98 -9.72 -5.05
C VAL A 66 -4.10 -8.92 -5.70
N GLY A 67 -3.85 -8.29 -6.86
CA GLY A 67 -4.86 -7.53 -7.59
C GLY A 67 -6.05 -8.39 -8.00
N ILE A 68 -5.80 -9.60 -8.54
CA ILE A 68 -6.87 -10.55 -8.87
C ILE A 68 -7.62 -10.96 -7.60
N GLY A 69 -6.90 -11.34 -6.53
CA GLY A 69 -7.51 -11.74 -5.26
C GLY A 69 -8.43 -10.67 -4.70
N ILE A 70 -7.98 -9.43 -4.60
CA ILE A 70 -8.77 -8.29 -4.13
C ILE A 70 -10.00 -8.07 -5.03
N GLY A 71 -9.82 -8.14 -6.36
CA GLY A 71 -10.91 -7.94 -7.33
C GLY A 71 -12.04 -8.95 -7.18
N LEU A 72 -11.73 -10.20 -6.83
CA LEU A 72 -12.74 -11.25 -6.62
C LEU A 72 -13.65 -11.00 -5.40
N HIS A 73 -13.28 -10.11 -4.47
CA HIS A 73 -14.14 -9.72 -3.35
C HIS A 73 -15.26 -8.74 -3.75
N PHE A 74 -15.24 -8.20 -4.98
CA PHE A 74 -16.27 -7.27 -5.46
C PHE A 74 -17.44 -8.03 -6.09
N THR A 75 -18.40 -8.41 -5.28
CA THR A 75 -19.68 -9.00 -5.72
C THR A 75 -20.76 -7.92 -5.90
N PRO A 76 -21.88 -8.19 -6.61
CA PRO A 76 -22.98 -7.24 -6.78
C PRO A 76 -23.50 -6.68 -5.45
N ALA A 77 -23.71 -7.53 -4.45
CA ALA A 77 -24.19 -7.12 -3.13
C ALA A 77 -23.22 -6.17 -2.42
N VAL A 78 -21.93 -6.39 -2.58
CA VAL A 78 -20.88 -5.55 -2.00
C VAL A 78 -20.78 -4.20 -2.69
N ILE A 79 -20.90 -4.15 -4.02
CA ILE A 79 -20.83 -2.87 -4.74
C ILE A 79 -22.02 -1.97 -4.43
N GLU A 80 -23.22 -2.55 -4.22
CA GLU A 80 -24.38 -1.80 -3.75
C GLU A 80 -24.12 -1.12 -2.40
N GLN A 81 -23.49 -1.81 -1.45
CA GLN A 81 -23.09 -1.24 -0.17
C GLN A 81 -22.06 -0.11 -0.34
N VAL A 82 -21.05 -0.31 -1.19
CA VAL A 82 -20.03 0.72 -1.48
C VAL A 82 -20.68 1.95 -2.11
N LEU A 83 -21.58 1.77 -3.07
CA LEU A 83 -22.27 2.88 -3.74
C LEU A 83 -23.22 3.61 -2.79
N ALA A 84 -23.97 2.88 -1.93
CA ALA A 84 -24.84 3.48 -0.92
C ALA A 84 -24.07 4.41 0.04
N HIS A 85 -22.79 4.13 0.28
CA HIS A 85 -21.93 4.91 1.19
C HIS A 85 -20.88 5.76 0.44
N SER A 86 -21.09 6.00 -0.85
CA SER A 86 -20.12 6.74 -1.71
C SER A 86 -19.74 8.12 -1.15
N ALA A 87 -20.70 8.87 -0.58
CA ALA A 87 -20.42 10.17 0.03
C ALA A 87 -19.43 10.06 1.21
N ILE A 88 -19.54 9.03 2.01
CA ILE A 88 -18.65 8.76 3.16
C ILE A 88 -17.26 8.38 2.66
N ILE A 89 -17.19 7.55 1.63
CA ILE A 89 -15.93 7.15 0.99
C ILE A 89 -15.20 8.37 0.42
N VAL A 90 -15.93 9.26 -0.27
CA VAL A 90 -15.36 10.53 -0.77
C VAL A 90 -14.88 11.40 0.39
N PHE A 91 -15.69 11.59 1.41
CA PHE A 91 -15.34 12.41 2.57
C PHE A 91 -14.12 11.84 3.30
N GLY A 92 -14.07 10.53 3.53
CA GLY A 92 -12.94 9.84 4.15
C GLY A 92 -11.64 10.00 3.35
N ALA A 93 -11.70 9.84 2.02
CA ALA A 93 -10.55 10.05 1.14
C ALA A 93 -10.06 11.51 1.15
N VAL A 94 -10.96 12.48 1.21
CA VAL A 94 -10.63 13.91 1.33
C VAL A 94 -10.04 14.21 2.70
N ALA A 95 -10.65 13.73 3.78
CA ALA A 95 -10.17 13.97 5.16
C ALA A 95 -8.75 13.43 5.37
N THR A 96 -8.46 12.23 4.88
CA THR A 96 -7.10 11.66 4.94
C THR A 96 -6.09 12.44 4.11
N THR A 97 -6.51 12.95 2.96
CA THR A 97 -5.64 13.82 2.13
C THR A 97 -5.38 15.15 2.85
N LEU A 98 -6.40 15.74 3.46
CA LEU A 98 -6.27 16.99 4.22
C LEU A 98 -5.36 16.85 5.46
N SER A 99 -5.30 15.68 6.09
CA SER A 99 -4.39 15.45 7.22
C SER A 99 -2.91 15.68 6.86
N SER A 100 -2.56 15.54 5.58
CA SER A 100 -1.21 15.81 5.09
C SER A 100 -0.82 17.31 5.11
N VAL A 101 -1.80 18.23 5.16
CA VAL A 101 -1.52 19.69 5.19
C VAL A 101 -0.70 20.06 6.44
N LEU A 102 -1.03 19.50 7.59
CA LEU A 102 -0.25 19.72 8.82
C LEU A 102 1.15 19.10 8.72
N ALA A 103 1.26 17.92 8.12
CA ALA A 103 2.56 17.28 7.86
C ALA A 103 3.43 18.13 6.91
N ILE A 104 2.84 18.70 5.86
CA ILE A 104 3.52 19.63 4.95
C ILE A 104 4.00 20.88 5.70
N ALA A 105 3.13 21.47 6.52
CA ALA A 105 3.46 22.66 7.31
C ALA A 105 4.60 22.39 8.31
N PHE A 106 4.58 21.23 8.96
CA PHE A 106 5.63 20.81 9.89
C PHE A 106 6.97 20.60 9.18
N MET A 107 6.98 19.87 8.04
CA MET A 107 8.19 19.66 7.25
C MET A 107 8.80 20.99 6.75
N ARG A 108 7.95 21.91 6.31
CA ARG A 108 8.36 23.27 5.91
C ARG A 108 9.02 24.03 7.03
N ARG A 109 8.38 24.08 8.21
CA ARG A 109 8.92 24.78 9.40
C ARG A 109 10.24 24.15 9.85
N SER A 110 10.46 22.91 9.53
CA SER A 110 11.69 22.17 9.84
C SER A 110 12.82 22.40 8.83
N GLY A 111 12.66 23.30 7.85
CA GLY A 111 13.70 23.71 6.91
C GLY A 111 13.72 22.95 5.58
N GLU A 112 12.70 22.12 5.29
CA GLU A 112 12.61 21.48 3.99
C GLU A 112 12.12 22.48 2.92
N ASP A 113 12.59 22.33 1.69
CA ASP A 113 12.07 23.12 0.57
C ASP A 113 10.59 22.82 0.29
N ARG A 114 9.90 23.74 -0.41
CA ARG A 114 8.44 23.66 -0.63
C ARG A 114 8.03 22.39 -1.36
N ALA A 115 8.77 22.03 -2.41
CA ALA A 115 8.42 20.89 -3.25
C ALA A 115 8.68 19.57 -2.49
N THR A 116 9.84 19.45 -1.83
CA THR A 116 10.17 18.27 -1.03
C THR A 116 9.17 18.09 0.12
N ALA A 117 8.86 19.14 0.89
CA ALA A 117 7.90 19.07 1.99
C ALA A 117 6.52 18.60 1.50
N PHE A 118 6.05 19.13 0.35
CA PHE A 118 4.75 18.79 -0.21
C PHE A 118 4.69 17.33 -0.69
N PHE A 119 5.57 16.96 -1.63
CA PHE A 119 5.53 15.63 -2.25
C PHE A 119 6.00 14.50 -1.31
N ALA A 120 6.82 14.79 -0.30
CA ALA A 120 7.19 13.83 0.73
C ALA A 120 6.02 13.51 1.68
N SER A 121 5.19 14.51 2.01
CA SER A 121 4.08 14.35 2.98
C SER A 121 2.76 13.91 2.35
N MET A 122 2.57 14.10 1.04
CA MET A 122 1.31 13.75 0.36
C MET A 122 1.10 12.22 0.32
N PRO A 123 -0.08 11.69 0.75
CA PRO A 123 -0.33 10.26 0.81
C PRO A 123 -0.75 9.67 -0.56
N GLY A 124 0.09 9.88 -1.59
CA GLY A 124 -0.06 9.33 -2.94
C GLY A 124 0.76 8.07 -3.17
N GLY A 125 0.78 7.60 -4.42
CA GLY A 125 1.69 6.53 -4.84
C GLY A 125 3.15 7.01 -4.80
N ALA A 126 4.05 6.16 -4.32
CA ALA A 126 5.45 6.55 -4.14
C ALA A 126 6.11 7.01 -5.45
N SER A 127 5.90 6.26 -6.53
CA SER A 127 6.44 6.57 -7.85
C SER A 127 5.86 7.87 -8.43
N GLU A 128 4.56 8.08 -8.23
CA GLU A 128 3.85 9.25 -8.70
C GLU A 128 4.32 10.52 -7.99
N MET A 129 4.50 10.45 -6.66
CA MET A 129 4.99 11.58 -5.87
C MET A 129 6.45 11.92 -6.21
N VAL A 130 7.29 10.93 -6.48
CA VAL A 130 8.67 11.15 -6.95
C VAL A 130 8.67 11.81 -8.34
N ASN A 131 7.85 11.33 -9.27
CA ASN A 131 7.74 11.87 -10.62
C ASN A 131 7.21 13.33 -10.63
N LEU A 132 6.18 13.62 -9.81
CA LEU A 132 5.67 14.97 -9.66
C LEU A 132 6.70 15.87 -8.97
N GLY A 133 7.38 15.37 -7.93
CA GLY A 133 8.46 16.06 -7.25
C GLY A 133 9.59 16.44 -8.19
N GLN A 134 9.95 15.56 -9.12
CA GLN A 134 10.97 15.83 -10.13
C GLN A 134 10.61 17.03 -11.02
N ARG A 135 9.36 17.11 -11.46
CA ARG A 135 8.88 18.22 -12.30
C ARG A 135 8.91 19.58 -11.57
N HIS A 136 8.88 19.55 -10.25
CA HIS A 136 8.81 20.75 -9.41
C HIS A 136 10.07 21.04 -8.60
N GLY A 137 11.17 20.33 -8.87
CA GLY A 137 12.48 20.58 -8.26
C GLY A 137 12.63 20.08 -6.83
N ALA A 138 11.85 19.07 -6.42
CA ALA A 138 12.00 18.43 -5.11
C ALA A 138 13.28 17.59 -5.03
N VAL A 139 13.80 17.38 -3.83
CA VAL A 139 14.91 16.46 -3.56
C VAL A 139 14.37 15.02 -3.61
N LEU A 140 14.54 14.36 -4.76
CA LEU A 140 13.89 13.06 -5.08
C LEU A 140 14.22 11.97 -4.08
N SER A 141 15.47 11.92 -3.59
CA SER A 141 15.89 10.95 -2.58
C SER A 141 15.10 11.11 -1.27
N ARG A 142 14.80 12.35 -0.86
CA ARG A 142 13.99 12.63 0.33
C ARG A 142 12.52 12.26 0.10
N VAL A 143 11.96 12.60 -1.06
CA VAL A 143 10.57 12.21 -1.40
C VAL A 143 10.43 10.69 -1.39
N ALA A 144 11.33 9.97 -2.09
CA ALA A 144 11.33 8.51 -2.12
C ALA A 144 11.50 7.91 -0.71
N ALA A 145 12.43 8.47 0.09
CA ALA A 145 12.66 8.04 1.46
C ALA A 145 11.42 8.20 2.35
N ALA A 146 10.76 9.36 2.28
CA ALA A 146 9.55 9.61 3.07
C ALA A 146 8.40 8.66 2.68
N GLN A 147 8.19 8.45 1.38
CA GLN A 147 7.15 7.56 0.88
C GLN A 147 7.42 6.09 1.30
N SER A 148 8.68 5.62 1.20
CA SER A 148 9.05 4.27 1.63
C SER A 148 8.93 4.08 3.14
N LEU A 149 9.38 5.07 3.94
CA LEU A 149 9.29 5.02 5.40
C LEU A 149 7.83 5.02 5.88
N ARG A 150 6.96 5.80 5.23
CA ARG A 150 5.53 5.79 5.52
C ARG A 150 4.93 4.40 5.27
N LEU A 151 5.21 3.79 4.11
CA LEU A 151 4.75 2.44 3.80
C LEU A 151 5.24 1.42 4.82
N LEU A 152 6.53 1.49 5.19
CA LEU A 152 7.12 0.62 6.23
C LEU A 152 6.35 0.73 7.54
N LEU A 153 6.13 1.96 8.02
CA LEU A 153 5.44 2.19 9.30
C LEU A 153 4.00 1.69 9.27
N VAL A 154 3.27 1.98 8.20
CA VAL A 154 1.89 1.52 8.05
C VAL A 154 1.82 0.00 8.02
N VAL A 155 2.68 -0.65 7.23
CA VAL A 155 2.71 -2.12 7.13
C VAL A 155 3.09 -2.79 8.45
N LEU A 156 3.94 -2.17 9.27
CA LEU A 156 4.34 -2.73 10.56
C LEU A 156 3.32 -2.44 11.67
N LEU A 157 2.87 -1.19 11.76
CA LEU A 157 2.08 -0.73 12.91
C LEU A 157 0.59 -1.02 12.76
N VAL A 158 0.03 -0.86 11.55
CA VAL A 158 -1.43 -0.98 11.37
C VAL A 158 -1.93 -2.40 11.61
N PRO A 159 -1.40 -3.45 10.95
CA PRO A 159 -1.89 -4.81 11.21
C PRO A 159 -1.67 -5.24 12.67
N ALA A 160 -0.53 -4.84 13.27
CA ALA A 160 -0.25 -5.14 14.68
C ALA A 160 -1.21 -4.41 15.62
N ALA A 161 -1.49 -3.13 15.38
CA ALA A 161 -2.44 -2.37 16.18
C ALA A 161 -3.85 -2.96 16.11
N PHE A 162 -4.32 -3.34 14.92
CA PHE A 162 -5.62 -3.96 14.76
C PHE A 162 -5.71 -5.32 15.44
N GLN A 163 -4.69 -6.16 15.31
CA GLN A 163 -4.68 -7.49 15.92
C GLN A 163 -4.59 -7.45 17.44
N TYR A 164 -3.71 -6.61 18.00
CA TYR A 164 -3.38 -6.65 19.43
C TYR A 164 -4.09 -5.60 20.28
N LEU A 165 -4.47 -4.45 19.71
CA LEU A 165 -5.08 -3.35 20.47
C LEU A 165 -6.60 -3.24 20.24
N LEU A 166 -7.06 -3.49 19.02
CA LEU A 166 -8.46 -3.33 18.65
C LEU A 166 -9.24 -4.66 18.67
N GLY A 167 -8.58 -5.76 19.08
CA GLY A 167 -9.23 -7.07 19.14
C GLY A 167 -9.68 -7.54 17.75
N GLY A 168 -8.94 -7.13 16.72
CA GLY A 168 -9.28 -7.37 15.31
C GLY A 168 -9.64 -8.82 15.05
N GLY A 169 -10.71 -9.00 14.32
CA GLY A 169 -11.44 -10.20 13.97
C GLY A 169 -10.85 -11.50 14.49
N GLN A 170 -11.53 -12.13 15.42
CA GLN A 170 -11.17 -13.50 15.76
C GLN A 170 -11.15 -14.28 14.45
N PRO A 171 -10.10 -15.07 14.17
CA PRO A 171 -10.10 -15.92 13.00
C PRO A 171 -11.26 -16.92 13.15
N GLY A 172 -12.40 -16.51 12.64
CA GLY A 172 -13.50 -17.44 12.41
C GLY A 172 -12.99 -18.50 11.41
N PRO A 173 -13.62 -19.67 11.33
CA PRO A 173 -13.26 -20.65 10.33
C PRO A 173 -13.32 -19.97 8.97
N HIS A 174 -12.17 -19.74 8.35
CA HIS A 174 -12.08 -19.28 6.96
C HIS A 174 -12.88 -20.29 6.11
N GLN A 175 -14.11 -19.95 5.77
CA GLN A 175 -14.72 -20.62 4.65
C GLN A 175 -13.99 -20.07 3.41
N ALA A 176 -12.90 -20.76 3.07
CA ALA A 176 -12.18 -20.46 1.86
C ALA A 176 -13.18 -20.53 0.71
N ALA A 177 -13.35 -19.42 0.00
CA ALA A 177 -14.20 -19.41 -1.17
C ALA A 177 -13.74 -20.51 -2.14
N PRO A 178 -14.67 -21.21 -2.83
CA PRO A 178 -14.31 -22.30 -3.73
C PRO A 178 -13.38 -21.80 -4.83
N VAL A 179 -12.41 -22.63 -5.21
CA VAL A 179 -11.47 -22.33 -6.29
C VAL A 179 -12.04 -22.84 -7.60
N ASP A 180 -12.29 -21.96 -8.55
CA ASP A 180 -12.66 -22.33 -9.92
C ASP A 180 -11.47 -22.10 -10.86
N TRP A 181 -10.82 -23.19 -11.23
CA TRP A 181 -9.64 -23.18 -12.11
C TRP A 181 -9.91 -22.64 -13.50
N ARG A 182 -11.14 -22.75 -14.02
CA ARG A 182 -11.52 -22.25 -15.34
C ARG A 182 -11.49 -20.73 -15.36
N TRP A 183 -12.12 -20.10 -14.37
CA TRP A 183 -12.09 -18.65 -14.22
C TRP A 183 -10.69 -18.12 -13.93
N LEU A 184 -9.92 -18.79 -13.07
CA LEU A 184 -8.54 -18.38 -12.80
C LEU A 184 -7.64 -18.51 -14.03
N ALA A 185 -7.77 -19.58 -14.82
CA ALA A 185 -7.01 -19.75 -16.06
C ALA A 185 -7.32 -18.65 -17.11
N LEU A 186 -8.51 -18.02 -17.03
CA LEU A 186 -8.86 -16.86 -17.84
C LEU A 186 -8.38 -15.55 -17.23
N LEU A 187 -8.63 -15.35 -15.92
CA LEU A 187 -8.35 -14.08 -15.22
C LEU A 187 -6.86 -13.77 -15.14
N PHE A 188 -6.00 -14.77 -14.93
CA PHE A 188 -4.56 -14.52 -14.82
C PHE A 188 -3.96 -13.99 -16.13
N PRO A 189 -4.10 -14.65 -17.31
CA PRO A 189 -3.57 -14.10 -18.55
C PRO A 189 -4.24 -12.79 -18.95
N ALA A 190 -5.56 -12.69 -18.81
CA ALA A 190 -6.29 -11.46 -19.13
C ALA A 190 -5.87 -10.31 -18.23
N GLY A 191 -5.65 -10.56 -16.92
CA GLY A 191 -5.12 -9.58 -15.98
C GLY A 191 -3.73 -9.06 -16.35
N ALA A 192 -2.85 -9.95 -16.82
CA ALA A 192 -1.54 -9.55 -17.34
C ALA A 192 -1.65 -8.67 -18.58
N LEU A 193 -2.55 -9.01 -19.52
CA LEU A 193 -2.78 -8.19 -20.73
C LEU A 193 -3.33 -6.80 -20.36
N VAL A 194 -4.29 -6.72 -19.43
CA VAL A 194 -4.82 -5.44 -18.95
C VAL A 194 -3.72 -4.64 -18.24
N ALA A 195 -2.89 -5.27 -17.42
CA ALA A 195 -1.76 -4.61 -16.76
C ALA A 195 -0.77 -4.02 -17.77
N LEU A 196 -0.45 -4.74 -18.83
CA LEU A 196 0.41 -4.27 -19.92
C LEU A 196 -0.23 -3.08 -20.67
N GLY A 197 -1.53 -3.15 -20.96
CA GLY A 197 -2.28 -2.04 -21.56
C GLY A 197 -2.28 -0.80 -20.65
N TRP A 198 -2.54 -0.99 -19.36
CA TRP A 198 -2.53 0.05 -18.33
C TRP A 198 -1.15 0.70 -18.20
N GLN A 199 -0.08 -0.10 -18.27
CA GLN A 199 1.30 0.38 -18.28
C GLN A 199 1.62 1.22 -19.52
N LYS A 200 1.14 0.82 -20.72
CA LYS A 200 1.29 1.60 -21.96
C LYS A 200 0.57 2.96 -21.87
N LEU A 201 -0.57 3.00 -21.19
CA LEU A 201 -1.34 4.23 -20.92
C LEU A 201 -0.71 5.08 -19.80
N ARG A 202 0.43 4.66 -19.23
CA ARG A 202 1.16 5.33 -18.14
C ARG A 202 0.29 5.59 -16.91
N GLN A 203 -0.66 4.69 -16.65
CA GLN A 203 -1.52 4.76 -15.47
C GLN A 203 -0.81 4.27 -14.21
N PRO A 204 -1.21 4.75 -13.00
CA PRO A 204 -0.58 4.35 -11.76
C PRO A 204 -0.81 2.85 -11.45
N ASN A 205 0.14 2.24 -10.75
CA ASN A 205 0.06 0.85 -10.26
C ASN A 205 -0.50 -0.18 -11.27
N PRO A 206 0.04 -0.27 -12.50
CA PRO A 206 -0.57 -1.04 -13.58
C PRO A 206 -0.76 -2.52 -13.24
N TRP A 207 0.18 -3.12 -12.52
CA TRP A 207 0.16 -4.54 -12.16
C TRP A 207 -0.73 -4.87 -10.95
N LEU A 208 -1.22 -3.87 -10.23
CA LEU A 208 -2.22 -4.03 -9.19
C LEU A 208 -3.61 -3.64 -9.70
N LEU A 209 -3.77 -2.39 -10.17
CA LEU A 209 -5.07 -1.84 -10.54
C LEU A 209 -5.67 -2.47 -11.79
N GLY A 210 -4.85 -2.79 -12.81
CA GLY A 210 -5.34 -3.45 -14.01
C GLY A 210 -6.01 -4.80 -13.72
N PRO A 211 -5.30 -5.76 -13.10
CA PRO A 211 -5.86 -7.05 -12.71
C PRO A 211 -7.02 -6.95 -11.71
N LEU A 212 -6.95 -6.00 -10.75
CA LEU A 212 -8.01 -5.75 -9.79
C LEU A 212 -9.31 -5.33 -10.49
N LEU A 213 -9.25 -4.33 -11.36
CA LEU A 213 -10.42 -3.82 -12.08
C LEU A 213 -11.01 -4.88 -13.02
N LEU A 214 -10.16 -5.66 -13.69
CA LEU A 214 -10.63 -6.77 -14.51
C LEU A 214 -11.37 -7.81 -13.65
N ALA A 215 -10.72 -8.31 -12.58
CA ALA A 215 -11.31 -9.33 -11.72
C ALA A 215 -12.60 -8.83 -11.05
N ALA A 216 -12.63 -7.57 -10.60
CA ALA A 216 -13.83 -6.94 -10.06
C ALA A 216 -14.95 -6.86 -11.09
N SER A 217 -14.65 -6.43 -12.34
CA SER A 217 -15.65 -6.33 -13.41
C SER A 217 -16.23 -7.69 -13.79
N VAL A 218 -15.39 -8.73 -13.85
CA VAL A 218 -15.82 -10.09 -14.14
C VAL A 218 -16.63 -10.66 -12.97
N SER A 219 -16.17 -10.47 -11.73
CA SER A 219 -16.89 -10.89 -10.52
C SER A 219 -18.28 -10.25 -10.42
N LEU A 220 -18.37 -8.95 -10.73
CA LEU A 220 -19.66 -8.23 -10.79
C LEU A 220 -20.58 -8.70 -11.90
N GLY A 221 -20.03 -8.97 -13.09
CA GLY A 221 -20.82 -9.34 -14.25
C GLY A 221 -21.36 -10.78 -14.21
N PHE A 222 -20.66 -11.67 -13.54
CA PHE A 222 -21.00 -13.10 -13.45
C PHE A 222 -21.35 -13.55 -12.03
N ASP A 223 -21.42 -12.62 -11.06
CA ASP A 223 -21.68 -12.88 -9.65
C ASP A 223 -20.80 -14.01 -9.08
N LEU A 224 -19.49 -13.87 -9.30
CA LEU A 224 -18.54 -14.89 -8.92
C LEU A 224 -18.27 -14.89 -7.41
N HIS A 225 -18.46 -16.07 -6.81
CA HIS A 225 -18.15 -16.31 -5.38
C HIS A 225 -16.96 -17.28 -5.30
N ILE A 226 -15.84 -16.92 -5.91
CA ILE A 226 -14.62 -17.72 -5.98
C ILE A 226 -13.45 -17.01 -5.31
N GLY A 227 -12.47 -17.79 -4.87
CA GLY A 227 -11.25 -17.29 -4.26
C GLY A 227 -9.99 -17.78 -4.96
N LEU A 228 -8.85 -17.24 -4.55
CA LEU A 228 -7.55 -17.74 -4.97
C LEU A 228 -7.22 -19.07 -4.27
N PRO A 229 -6.41 -19.94 -4.90
CA PRO A 229 -5.88 -21.13 -4.24
C PRO A 229 -5.15 -20.80 -2.95
N ALA A 230 -5.24 -21.69 -1.97
CA ALA A 230 -4.55 -21.54 -0.69
C ALA A 230 -3.06 -21.25 -0.90
N GLY A 231 -2.54 -20.26 -0.18
CA GLY A 231 -1.14 -19.83 -0.28
C GLY A 231 -0.85 -18.77 -1.35
N SER A 232 -1.73 -18.55 -2.33
CA SER A 232 -1.51 -17.54 -3.38
C SER A 232 -1.34 -16.12 -2.82
N SER A 233 -2.16 -15.75 -1.85
CA SER A 233 -2.04 -14.46 -1.12
C SER A 233 -0.69 -14.36 -0.42
N GLY A 234 -0.22 -15.44 0.23
CA GLY A 234 1.10 -15.52 0.87
C GLY A 234 2.26 -15.34 -0.12
N VAL A 235 2.17 -15.93 -1.32
CA VAL A 235 3.16 -15.72 -2.39
C VAL A 235 3.18 -14.27 -2.84
N GLY A 236 2.01 -13.67 -3.04
CA GLY A 236 1.90 -12.24 -3.37
C GLY A 236 2.52 -11.35 -2.29
N GLN A 237 2.21 -11.60 -1.03
CA GLN A 237 2.77 -10.91 0.13
C GLN A 237 4.29 -11.04 0.19
N TRP A 238 4.82 -12.25 0.03
CA TRP A 238 6.26 -12.52 0.03
C TRP A 238 7.01 -11.75 -1.04
N LEU A 239 6.50 -11.73 -2.28
CA LEU A 239 7.12 -11.01 -3.38
C LEU A 239 7.09 -9.48 -3.17
N ILE A 240 5.95 -8.94 -2.71
CA ILE A 240 5.80 -7.50 -2.44
C ILE A 240 6.67 -7.10 -1.23
N GLY A 241 6.63 -7.86 -0.15
CA GLY A 241 7.40 -7.58 1.07
C GLY A 241 8.91 -7.63 0.82
N SER A 242 9.39 -8.65 0.09
CA SER A 242 10.81 -8.75 -0.28
C SER A 242 11.29 -7.56 -1.12
N ALA A 243 10.49 -7.14 -2.09
CA ALA A 243 10.79 -5.98 -2.92
C ALA A 243 10.80 -4.68 -2.08
N LEU A 244 9.83 -4.51 -1.18
CA LEU A 244 9.74 -3.33 -0.30
C LEU A 244 10.94 -3.26 0.66
N GLY A 245 11.40 -4.40 1.19
CA GLY A 245 12.60 -4.49 2.04
C GLY A 245 13.87 -3.98 1.33
N CYS A 246 13.95 -4.15 0.02
CA CYS A 246 15.07 -3.66 -0.78
C CYS A 246 15.17 -2.12 -0.87
N HIS A 247 14.12 -1.37 -0.51
CA HIS A 247 14.18 0.10 -0.50
C HIS A 247 15.01 0.65 0.66
N PHE A 248 15.30 -0.16 1.66
CA PHE A 248 16.02 0.26 2.86
C PHE A 248 17.46 -0.27 2.86
N ASN A 249 18.39 0.58 3.23
CA ASN A 249 19.79 0.23 3.44
C ASN A 249 20.36 1.07 4.59
N ARG A 250 21.58 0.76 5.01
CA ARG A 250 22.23 1.46 6.11
C ARG A 250 22.40 2.96 5.86
N SER A 251 22.68 3.35 4.63
CA SER A 251 22.84 4.76 4.26
C SER A 251 21.52 5.54 4.35
N PHE A 252 20.38 4.89 4.10
CA PHE A 252 19.04 5.48 4.23
C PHE A 252 18.82 6.11 5.61
N PHE A 253 19.15 5.39 6.68
CA PHE A 253 18.97 5.87 8.05
C PHE A 253 20.08 6.82 8.53
N ARG A 254 21.29 6.70 7.97
CA ARG A 254 22.44 7.52 8.39
C ARG A 254 22.56 8.85 7.68
N SER A 255 22.10 8.95 6.44
CA SER A 255 22.33 10.15 5.60
C SER A 255 21.51 11.36 6.05
N ALA A 256 20.35 11.16 6.69
CA ALA A 256 19.49 12.27 7.11
C ALA A 256 18.62 11.89 8.32
N PRO A 257 19.20 11.64 9.51
CA PRO A 257 18.46 11.16 10.68
C PRO A 257 17.35 12.12 11.12
N ALA A 258 17.60 13.44 11.04
CA ALA A 258 16.60 14.44 11.34
C ALA A 258 15.42 14.43 10.35
N PHE A 259 15.65 14.15 9.08
CA PHE A 259 14.59 14.00 8.09
C PHE A 259 13.77 12.73 8.35
N VAL A 260 14.43 11.62 8.67
CA VAL A 260 13.78 10.35 9.02
C VAL A 260 12.88 10.53 10.24
N SER A 261 13.37 11.14 11.32
CA SER A 261 12.57 11.39 12.53
C SER A 261 11.36 12.29 12.28
N ARG A 262 11.51 13.34 11.47
CA ARG A 262 10.40 14.23 11.07
C ARG A 262 9.36 13.47 10.24
N THR A 263 9.80 12.63 9.31
CA THR A 263 8.89 11.79 8.49
C THR A 263 8.13 10.79 9.38
N LEU A 264 8.80 10.22 10.39
CA LEU A 264 8.15 9.37 11.40
C LEU A 264 7.01 10.11 12.08
N VAL A 265 7.29 11.31 12.63
CA VAL A 265 6.29 12.15 13.31
C VAL A 265 5.12 12.47 12.36
N CYS A 266 5.42 12.88 11.12
CA CYS A 266 4.39 13.17 10.13
C CYS A 266 3.50 11.95 9.83
N THR A 267 4.11 10.76 9.70
CA THR A 267 3.38 9.52 9.41
C THR A 267 2.48 9.13 10.59
N LEU A 268 3.02 9.16 11.81
CA LEU A 268 2.23 8.87 13.02
C LEU A 268 1.08 9.86 13.19
N TRP A 269 1.32 11.14 12.92
CA TRP A 269 0.27 12.16 12.90
C TRP A 269 -0.82 11.84 11.89
N MET A 270 -0.46 11.50 10.65
CA MET A 270 -1.44 11.15 9.61
C MET A 270 -2.23 9.89 9.97
N MET A 271 -1.58 8.88 10.57
CA MET A 271 -2.27 7.67 11.06
C MET A 271 -3.25 8.02 12.19
N PHE A 272 -2.84 8.83 13.14
CA PHE A 272 -3.71 9.28 14.23
C PHE A 272 -4.90 10.10 13.71
N ALA A 273 -4.67 11.05 12.82
CA ALA A 273 -5.72 11.86 12.20
C ALA A 273 -6.70 11.02 11.38
N ALA A 274 -6.19 10.00 10.66
CA ALA A 274 -7.02 9.06 9.91
C ALA A 274 -7.89 8.20 10.86
N ALA A 275 -7.32 7.71 11.96
CA ALA A 275 -8.06 6.93 12.96
C ALA A 275 -9.16 7.78 13.61
N LEU A 276 -8.85 9.02 14.01
CA LEU A 276 -9.84 9.93 14.60
C LEU A 276 -10.96 10.27 13.61
N ALA A 277 -10.62 10.56 12.37
CA ALA A 277 -11.62 10.88 11.34
C ALA A 277 -12.50 9.65 11.02
N ALA A 278 -11.91 8.45 11.00
CA ALA A 278 -12.68 7.21 10.79
C ALA A 278 -13.65 6.93 11.95
N GLU A 279 -13.20 7.16 13.19
CA GLU A 279 -14.06 6.99 14.37
C GLU A 279 -15.24 7.95 14.34
N LEU A 280 -14.99 9.23 14.03
CA LEU A 280 -16.04 10.24 13.89
C LEU A 280 -17.03 9.90 12.77
N LEU A 281 -16.54 9.41 11.63
CA LEU A 281 -17.39 8.97 10.52
C LEU A 281 -18.18 7.70 10.88
N GLY A 282 -17.57 6.79 11.61
CA GLY A 282 -18.22 5.55 12.06
C GLY A 282 -19.46 5.84 12.94
N TRP A 283 -19.39 6.85 13.80
CA TRP A 283 -20.55 7.26 14.61
C TRP A 283 -21.70 7.88 13.80
N LEU A 284 -21.39 8.43 12.63
CA LEU A 284 -22.37 9.02 11.72
C LEU A 284 -22.95 8.02 10.72
N THR A 285 -22.48 6.77 10.75
CA THR A 285 -22.80 5.77 9.72
C THR A 285 -23.01 4.39 10.32
N THR A 286 -23.60 3.49 9.54
CA THR A 286 -23.76 2.08 9.91
C THR A 286 -22.61 1.20 9.41
N LEU A 287 -21.54 1.81 8.86
CA LEU A 287 -20.38 1.09 8.37
C LEU A 287 -19.51 0.57 9.52
N ASP A 288 -18.84 -0.53 9.27
CA ASP A 288 -17.88 -1.09 10.22
C ASP A 288 -16.72 -0.11 10.48
N HIS A 289 -16.58 0.30 11.75
CA HIS A 289 -15.58 1.26 12.20
C HIS A 289 -14.15 0.80 11.88
N GLN A 290 -13.87 -0.50 12.03
CA GLN A 290 -12.53 -1.04 11.78
C GLN A 290 -12.18 -1.00 10.28
N SER A 291 -13.13 -1.35 9.42
CA SER A 291 -12.94 -1.25 7.97
C SER A 291 -12.76 0.20 7.50
N LEU A 292 -13.52 1.16 8.06
CA LEU A 292 -13.33 2.59 7.80
C LEU A 292 -11.93 3.05 8.25
N MET A 293 -11.55 2.72 9.48
CA MET A 293 -10.27 3.09 10.05
C MET A 293 -9.13 2.54 9.20
N LEU A 294 -9.18 1.27 8.82
CA LEU A 294 -8.18 0.63 7.97
C LEU A 294 -8.12 1.29 6.58
N GLY A 295 -9.28 1.53 5.95
CA GLY A 295 -9.38 2.15 4.64
C GLY A 295 -8.86 3.58 4.59
N MET A 296 -8.94 4.32 5.69
CA MET A 296 -8.46 5.69 5.80
C MET A 296 -6.98 5.79 6.16
N MET A 297 -6.28 4.72 6.56
CA MET A 297 -4.84 4.75 6.86
C MET A 297 -4.00 5.18 5.65
N PRO A 298 -2.90 5.95 5.86
CA PRO A 298 -2.07 6.47 4.77
C PRO A 298 -1.10 5.42 4.19
N GLY A 299 -1.61 4.23 3.86
CA GLY A 299 -0.86 3.09 3.33
C GLY A 299 -0.95 2.92 1.82
N GLY A 300 -0.54 1.75 1.33
CA GLY A 300 -0.73 1.32 -0.05
C GLY A 300 -1.98 0.44 -0.21
N ILE A 301 -2.52 0.41 -1.44
CA ILE A 301 -3.74 -0.34 -1.74
C ILE A 301 -3.55 -1.83 -1.45
N ALA A 302 -2.46 -2.43 -1.96
CA ALA A 302 -2.20 -3.85 -1.78
C ALA A 302 -2.04 -4.21 -0.29
N GLU A 303 -1.26 -3.44 0.44
CA GLU A 303 -0.90 -3.70 1.83
C GLU A 303 -2.13 -3.64 2.76
N LEU A 304 -2.96 -2.60 2.59
CA LEU A 304 -4.14 -2.43 3.45
C LEU A 304 -5.30 -3.34 3.05
N SER A 305 -5.47 -3.66 1.76
CA SER A 305 -6.47 -4.64 1.33
C SER A 305 -6.11 -6.06 1.77
N LEU A 306 -4.83 -6.44 1.75
CA LEU A 306 -4.36 -7.69 2.33
C LEU A 306 -4.53 -7.73 3.85
N THR A 307 -4.35 -6.58 4.52
CA THR A 307 -4.61 -6.45 5.96
C THR A 307 -6.11 -6.64 6.24
N ALA A 308 -6.98 -6.05 5.44
CA ALA A 308 -8.42 -6.24 5.54
C ALA A 308 -8.82 -7.71 5.38
N GLU A 309 -8.25 -8.39 4.38
CA GLU A 309 -8.47 -9.83 4.15
C GLU A 309 -8.01 -10.66 5.36
N ALA A 310 -6.81 -10.41 5.86
CA ALA A 310 -6.26 -11.14 7.01
C ALA A 310 -7.04 -10.91 8.31
N LEU A 311 -7.60 -9.72 8.50
CA LEU A 311 -8.40 -9.34 9.68
C LEU A 311 -9.91 -9.58 9.48
N GLN A 312 -10.34 -10.17 8.37
CA GLN A 312 -11.74 -10.41 8.02
C GLN A 312 -12.60 -9.13 8.01
N LEU A 313 -12.00 -8.03 7.63
CA LEU A 313 -12.67 -6.74 7.42
C LEU A 313 -13.17 -6.61 5.98
N SER A 314 -13.95 -5.56 5.70
CA SER A 314 -14.46 -5.32 4.35
C SER A 314 -13.36 -4.92 3.37
N VAL A 315 -12.79 -5.91 2.65
CA VAL A 315 -11.77 -5.68 1.60
C VAL A 315 -12.24 -4.66 0.55
N PRO A 316 -13.48 -4.72 0.03
CA PRO A 316 -13.93 -3.76 -0.97
C PRO A 316 -14.05 -2.32 -0.44
N LEU A 317 -14.52 -2.11 0.79
CA LEU A 317 -14.61 -0.78 1.39
C LEU A 317 -13.21 -0.16 1.57
N VAL A 318 -12.28 -0.94 2.13
CA VAL A 318 -10.88 -0.53 2.29
C VAL A 318 -10.25 -0.20 0.95
N THR A 319 -10.44 -1.08 -0.04
CA THR A 319 -9.89 -0.89 -1.39
C THR A 319 -10.48 0.35 -2.07
N ALA A 320 -11.81 0.57 -1.98
CA ALA A 320 -12.47 1.73 -2.57
C ALA A 320 -11.94 3.05 -1.99
N LEU A 321 -11.79 3.13 -0.65
CA LEU A 321 -11.20 4.30 0.03
C LEU A 321 -9.76 4.57 -0.46
N GLN A 322 -8.94 3.52 -0.56
CA GLN A 322 -7.55 3.63 -0.99
C GLN A 322 -7.40 4.04 -2.46
N VAL A 323 -8.21 3.45 -3.34
CA VAL A 323 -8.21 3.78 -4.79
C VAL A 323 -8.70 5.20 -4.99
N LEU A 324 -9.81 5.58 -4.34
CA LEU A 324 -10.32 6.95 -4.47
C LEU A 324 -9.31 7.99 -3.95
N ARG A 325 -8.67 7.73 -2.81
CA ARG A 325 -7.60 8.60 -2.31
C ARG A 325 -6.44 8.71 -3.29
N LEU A 326 -5.99 7.59 -3.88
CA LEU A 326 -4.93 7.60 -4.88
C LEU A 326 -5.30 8.49 -6.06
N LEU A 327 -6.53 8.36 -6.58
CA LEU A 327 -7.02 9.17 -7.69
C LEU A 327 -7.14 10.65 -7.31
N LEU A 328 -7.70 10.96 -6.14
CA LEU A 328 -7.77 12.35 -5.64
C LEU A 328 -6.39 12.98 -5.56
N VAL A 329 -5.43 12.29 -4.95
CA VAL A 329 -4.06 12.80 -4.84
C VAL A 329 -3.40 12.94 -6.21
N LEU A 330 -3.58 11.97 -7.12
CA LEU A 330 -3.01 12.03 -8.45
C LEU A 330 -3.50 13.25 -9.25
N PHE A 331 -4.81 13.54 -9.21
CA PHE A 331 -5.39 14.64 -9.95
C PHE A 331 -5.25 15.99 -9.26
N LEU A 332 -5.25 16.02 -7.92
CA LEU A 332 -5.27 17.28 -7.16
C LEU A 332 -3.90 17.73 -6.66
N ALA A 333 -2.93 16.83 -6.48
CA ALA A 333 -1.65 17.20 -5.90
C ALA A 333 -0.90 18.26 -6.72
N GLU A 334 -0.83 18.12 -8.03
CA GLU A 334 -0.12 19.07 -8.88
C GLU A 334 -0.83 20.44 -8.94
N PRO A 335 -2.17 20.55 -9.20
CA PRO A 335 -2.88 21.80 -9.12
C PRO A 335 -2.79 22.50 -7.76
N CYS A 336 -2.97 21.74 -6.68
CA CYS A 336 -2.85 22.27 -5.31
C CYS A 336 -1.44 22.80 -5.03
N PHE A 337 -0.39 22.09 -5.46
CA PHE A 337 0.97 22.57 -5.31
C PHE A 337 1.23 23.85 -6.10
N ARG A 338 0.78 23.93 -7.36
CA ARG A 338 0.92 25.13 -8.19
C ARG A 338 0.19 26.32 -7.59
N TYR A 339 -1.03 26.12 -7.10
CA TYR A 339 -1.81 27.15 -6.42
C TYR A 339 -1.09 27.65 -5.16
N TRP A 340 -0.68 26.71 -4.31
CA TRP A 340 0.04 27.03 -3.08
C TRP A 340 1.36 27.78 -3.33
N ARG A 341 2.15 27.35 -4.34
CA ARG A 341 3.39 28.03 -4.72
C ARG A 341 3.17 29.47 -5.14
N LYS A 342 2.05 29.74 -5.82
CA LYS A 342 1.71 31.07 -6.32
C LYS A 342 1.28 32.04 -5.21
N HIS A 343 0.61 31.55 -4.15
CA HIS A 343 0.00 32.38 -3.11
C HIS A 343 0.76 32.39 -1.79
N ALA A 344 1.79 31.57 -1.61
CA ALA A 344 2.61 31.48 -0.41
C ALA A 344 4.01 32.10 -0.60
N GLY A 345 4.10 33.11 -1.48
CA GLY A 345 5.26 33.93 -1.76
C GLY A 345 5.62 34.87 -0.62
#